data_2632f44bb7c1055a5bba590735716c3a
#
_entry.id   2632f44bb7c1055a5bba590735716c3a
#
_cell.length_a   1.000
_cell.length_b   1.000
_cell.length_c   1.000
_cell.angle_alpha   90.00
_cell.angle_beta   90.00
_cell.angle_gamma   90.00
#
_symmetry.space_group_name_H-M   'P 1'
#
loop_
_entity.id
_entity.type
_entity.pdbx_description
1 polymer ?
#
loop_
_entity_poly.entity_id
_entity_poly.type
_entity_poly.pdbx_seq_one_letter_code
_entity_poly.pdbx_strand_id
1 'polypeptide(L)'
;MEVQLKVGSDSLFAESLTKSNMASYYQTRGIIWDHNQFLSSWEELDNYEVHLDQARVGVLRFSYSGDTTFLREFQILPEFQVRGIGAKCLELVVRHALKRQSTKLVLRVFSENPAISLYESKGFVRASEVKGLVEMEIPLSSNT
;
A
#
# COMPACT_ATOMS: atom_id res chain seq x y z
N MET A 1 11.06 2.22 18.21
CA MET A 1 10.84 1.71 16.83
C MET A 1 10.49 2.87 15.93
N GLU A 2 11.34 3.18 14.98
CA GLU A 2 11.15 4.30 14.07
C GLU A 2 10.97 3.80 12.64
N VAL A 3 9.86 4.21 12.03
CA VAL A 3 9.52 3.84 10.66
C VAL A 3 9.63 5.09 9.78
N GLN A 4 10.35 4.98 8.67
CA GLN A 4 10.58 6.09 7.76
C GLN A 4 10.26 5.69 6.33
N LEU A 5 9.77 6.66 5.53
CA LEU A 5 9.66 6.52 4.09
C LEU A 5 10.88 7.11 3.42
N LYS A 6 11.42 6.38 2.45
CA LYS A 6 12.50 6.87 1.58
C LYS A 6 12.09 6.64 0.13
N VAL A 7 12.55 7.49 -0.76
CA VAL A 7 12.28 7.32 -2.19
C VAL A 7 12.80 5.95 -2.63
N GLY A 8 11.95 5.18 -3.31
CA GLY A 8 12.30 3.86 -3.80
C GLY A 8 12.96 3.93 -5.16
N SER A 9 14.13 3.28 -5.27
CA SER A 9 14.87 3.21 -6.52
C SER A 9 15.15 1.77 -6.96
N ASP A 10 14.71 0.78 -6.19
CA ASP A 10 15.00 -0.64 -6.44
C ASP A 10 13.73 -1.37 -6.85
N SER A 11 13.47 -1.40 -8.16
CA SER A 11 12.28 -2.05 -8.70
C SER A 11 12.31 -3.56 -8.50
N LEU A 12 13.51 -4.16 -8.46
CA LEU A 12 13.63 -5.61 -8.24
C LEU A 12 13.18 -6.00 -6.84
N PHE A 13 13.56 -5.21 -5.84
CA PHE A 13 13.11 -5.45 -4.48
C PHE A 13 11.58 -5.34 -4.39
N ALA A 14 11.03 -4.27 -4.95
CA ALA A 14 9.59 -4.03 -4.91
C ALA A 14 8.83 -5.16 -5.63
N GLU A 15 9.30 -5.58 -6.79
CA GLU A 15 8.65 -6.65 -7.55
C GLU A 15 8.73 -7.98 -6.80
N SER A 16 9.91 -8.35 -6.31
CA SER A 16 10.11 -9.62 -5.60
C SER A 16 9.22 -9.70 -4.37
N LEU A 17 9.17 -8.63 -3.59
CA LEU A 17 8.37 -8.58 -2.37
C LEU A 17 6.88 -8.68 -2.69
N THR A 18 6.41 -7.90 -3.65
CA THR A 18 4.99 -7.89 -4.03
C THR A 18 4.58 -9.26 -4.59
N LYS A 19 5.37 -9.80 -5.51
CA LYS A 19 5.09 -11.08 -6.13
C LYS A 19 5.03 -12.19 -5.08
N SER A 20 5.98 -12.22 -4.16
CA SER A 20 6.02 -13.22 -3.10
C SER A 20 4.83 -13.12 -2.16
N ASN A 21 4.54 -11.91 -1.67
CA ASN A 21 3.45 -11.71 -0.71
C ASN A 21 2.07 -11.94 -1.34
N MET A 22 1.92 -11.67 -2.64
CA MET A 22 0.64 -11.78 -3.32
C MET A 22 0.42 -13.12 -4.01
N ALA A 23 1.40 -14.03 -3.96
CA ALA A 23 1.37 -15.28 -4.71
C ALA A 23 0.09 -16.10 -4.48
N SER A 24 -0.31 -16.28 -3.23
CA SER A 24 -1.49 -17.09 -2.91
C SER A 24 -2.78 -16.43 -3.39
N TYR A 25 -2.89 -15.11 -3.29
CA TYR A 25 -4.07 -14.39 -3.77
C TYR A 25 -4.21 -14.49 -5.29
N TYR A 26 -3.09 -14.37 -5.99
CA TYR A 26 -3.06 -14.45 -7.45
C TYR A 26 -3.35 -15.88 -7.93
N GLN A 27 -2.78 -16.87 -7.24
CA GLN A 27 -3.02 -18.27 -7.58
C GLN A 27 -4.50 -18.63 -7.44
N THR A 28 -5.13 -18.22 -6.35
CA THR A 28 -6.56 -18.47 -6.11
C THR A 28 -7.43 -17.86 -7.21
N ARG A 29 -7.00 -16.77 -7.83
CA ARG A 29 -7.77 -16.05 -8.85
C ARG A 29 -7.33 -16.33 -10.27
N GLY A 30 -6.36 -17.24 -10.46
CA GLY A 30 -5.85 -17.52 -11.79
C GLY A 30 -5.11 -16.35 -12.42
N ILE A 31 -4.60 -15.43 -11.61
CA ILE A 31 -3.83 -14.28 -12.11
C ILE A 31 -2.38 -14.69 -12.24
N ILE A 32 -1.80 -14.44 -13.41
CA ILE A 32 -0.39 -14.72 -13.69
C ILE A 32 0.39 -13.44 -13.52
N TRP A 33 1.52 -13.49 -12.80
CA TRP A 33 2.39 -12.33 -12.62
C TRP A 33 2.92 -11.86 -13.96
N ASP A 34 2.77 -10.57 -14.26
CA ASP A 34 3.22 -9.95 -15.51
C ASP A 34 4.33 -8.95 -15.19
N HIS A 35 5.56 -9.37 -15.47
CA HIS A 35 6.75 -8.56 -15.21
C HIS A 35 6.72 -7.23 -15.98
N ASN A 36 6.29 -7.26 -17.25
CA ASN A 36 6.25 -6.05 -18.07
C ASN A 36 5.20 -5.06 -17.54
N GLN A 37 4.07 -5.57 -17.08
CA GLN A 37 3.05 -4.72 -16.46
C GLN A 37 3.60 -4.09 -15.18
N PHE A 38 4.36 -4.85 -14.38
CA PHE A 38 5.00 -4.29 -13.19
C PHE A 38 5.95 -3.16 -13.57
N LEU A 39 6.80 -3.34 -14.57
CA LEU A 39 7.76 -2.31 -15.00
C LEU A 39 7.04 -1.06 -15.49
N SER A 40 5.93 -1.21 -16.22
CA SER A 40 5.12 -0.06 -16.63
C SER A 40 4.57 0.68 -15.42
N SER A 41 4.07 -0.04 -14.42
CA SER A 41 3.56 0.57 -13.20
C SER A 41 4.67 1.27 -12.41
N TRP A 42 5.90 0.75 -12.46
CA TRP A 42 7.04 1.36 -11.79
C TRP A 42 7.28 2.78 -12.31
N GLU A 43 7.17 2.97 -13.62
CA GLU A 43 7.35 4.28 -14.24
C GLU A 43 6.20 5.24 -13.90
N GLU A 44 4.99 4.72 -13.74
CA GLU A 44 3.80 5.55 -13.53
C GLU A 44 3.57 5.92 -12.07
N LEU A 45 3.96 5.05 -11.14
CA LEU A 45 3.65 5.23 -9.73
C LEU A 45 4.75 5.99 -9.00
N ASP A 46 4.37 6.59 -7.88
CA ASP A 46 5.27 7.26 -6.96
C ASP A 46 5.72 6.22 -5.94
N ASN A 47 6.99 5.82 -6.01
CA ASN A 47 7.50 4.64 -5.32
C ASN A 47 8.35 5.00 -4.11
N TYR A 48 8.04 4.38 -2.96
CA TYR A 48 8.77 4.57 -1.71
C TYR A 48 9.15 3.24 -1.10
N GLU A 49 10.24 3.26 -0.33
CA GLU A 49 10.63 2.15 0.53
C GLU A 49 10.30 2.50 1.97
N VAL A 50 9.94 1.47 2.72
CA VAL A 50 9.73 1.57 4.17
C VAL A 50 10.99 1.07 4.86
N HIS A 51 11.54 1.89 5.74
CA HIS A 51 12.70 1.54 6.54
C HIS A 51 12.33 1.54 8.02
N LEU A 52 12.72 0.49 8.72
CA LEU A 52 12.59 0.37 10.17
C LEU A 52 13.99 0.47 10.73
N ASP A 53 14.26 1.58 11.45
CA ASP A 53 15.59 1.94 11.86
C ASP A 53 16.50 2.02 10.63
N GLN A 54 17.36 1.05 10.38
CA GLN A 54 18.22 1.06 9.19
C GLN A 54 17.93 -0.10 8.24
N ALA A 55 16.89 -0.88 8.52
CA ALA A 55 16.54 -2.02 7.70
C ALA A 55 15.44 -1.66 6.70
N ARG A 56 15.62 -2.06 5.44
CA ARG A 56 14.59 -1.94 4.42
C ARG A 56 13.57 -3.06 4.63
N VAL A 57 12.33 -2.72 4.97
CA VAL A 57 11.33 -3.71 5.39
C VAL A 57 10.09 -3.76 4.51
N GLY A 58 9.93 -2.82 3.59
CA GLY A 58 8.73 -2.84 2.75
C GLY A 58 8.72 -1.77 1.69
N VAL A 59 7.57 -1.68 1.00
CA VAL A 59 7.34 -0.70 -0.05
C VAL A 59 5.94 -0.10 0.10
N LEU A 60 5.83 1.16 -0.31
CA LEU A 60 4.56 1.89 -0.46
C LEU A 60 4.59 2.56 -1.82
N ARG A 61 3.51 2.41 -2.59
CA ARG A 61 3.43 2.94 -3.94
C ARG A 61 2.12 3.68 -4.12
N PHE A 62 2.19 4.87 -4.70
CA PHE A 62 1.05 5.78 -4.79
C PHE A 62 0.78 6.23 -6.20
N SER A 63 -0.47 6.63 -6.45
CA SER A 63 -0.84 7.47 -7.58
C SER A 63 -1.79 8.55 -7.09
N TYR A 64 -2.03 9.55 -7.93
CA TYR A 64 -2.80 10.73 -7.52
C TYR A 64 -3.74 11.14 -8.63
N SER A 65 -4.94 11.57 -8.26
CA SER A 65 -5.90 12.11 -9.22
C SER A 65 -6.74 13.18 -8.52
N GLY A 66 -6.64 14.43 -8.98
CA GLY A 66 -7.33 15.55 -8.33
C GLY A 66 -6.90 15.68 -6.87
N ASP A 67 -7.84 15.64 -5.97
CA ASP A 67 -7.59 15.72 -4.53
C ASP A 67 -7.57 14.35 -3.84
N THR A 68 -7.41 13.27 -4.60
CA THR A 68 -7.38 11.90 -4.09
C THR A 68 -5.98 11.31 -4.21
N THR A 69 -5.50 10.71 -3.13
CA THR A 69 -4.32 9.87 -3.14
C THR A 69 -4.76 8.41 -3.16
N PHE A 70 -4.17 7.62 -4.05
CA PHE A 70 -4.40 6.18 -4.12
C PHE A 70 -3.17 5.44 -3.58
N LEU A 71 -3.37 4.61 -2.58
CA LEU A 71 -2.34 3.67 -2.13
C LEU A 71 -2.44 2.44 -3.02
N ARG A 72 -1.54 2.33 -3.98
CA ARG A 72 -1.58 1.27 -5.00
C ARG A 72 -0.93 -0.01 -4.55
N GLU A 73 0.07 0.07 -3.67
CA GLU A 73 0.76 -1.10 -3.15
C GLU A 73 1.27 -0.81 -1.76
N PHE A 74 1.10 -1.78 -0.87
CA PHE A 74 1.59 -1.73 0.50
C PHE A 74 2.05 -3.14 0.86
N GLN A 75 3.36 -3.35 0.90
CA GLN A 75 3.93 -4.66 1.19
C GLN A 75 5.01 -4.54 2.25
N ILE A 76 4.98 -5.45 3.21
CA ILE A 76 5.98 -5.56 4.28
C ILE A 76 6.59 -6.96 4.18
N LEU A 77 7.90 -7.07 4.37
CA LEU A 77 8.57 -8.37 4.44
C LEU A 77 7.90 -9.24 5.52
N PRO A 78 7.69 -10.54 5.25
CA PRO A 78 6.96 -11.40 6.19
C PRO A 78 7.51 -11.39 7.61
N GLU A 79 8.84 -11.34 7.77
CA GLU A 79 9.48 -11.35 9.09
C GLU A 79 9.21 -10.07 9.89
N PHE A 80 8.71 -9.03 9.25
CA PHE A 80 8.38 -7.76 9.91
C PHE A 80 6.87 -7.53 10.04
N GLN A 81 6.06 -8.45 9.57
CA GLN A 81 4.61 -8.37 9.74
C GLN A 81 4.25 -8.67 11.21
N VAL A 82 3.03 -8.29 11.61
CA VAL A 82 2.48 -8.48 12.97
C VAL A 82 3.32 -7.88 14.11
N ARG A 83 4.05 -6.81 13.84
CA ARG A 83 4.84 -6.09 14.86
C ARG A 83 4.37 -4.64 15.06
N GLY A 84 3.17 -4.32 14.61
CA GLY A 84 2.65 -2.96 14.64
C GLY A 84 3.25 -2.03 13.58
N ILE A 85 4.10 -2.56 12.70
CA ILE A 85 4.72 -1.77 11.63
C ILE A 85 3.67 -1.30 10.62
N GLY A 86 2.70 -2.17 10.30
CA GLY A 86 1.62 -1.82 9.38
C GLY A 86 0.84 -0.59 9.82
N ALA A 87 0.52 -0.52 11.12
CA ALA A 87 -0.20 0.64 11.68
C ALA A 87 0.63 1.91 11.55
N LYS A 88 1.94 1.83 11.83
CA LYS A 88 2.83 2.99 11.68
C LYS A 88 2.99 3.40 10.23
N CYS A 89 3.03 2.45 9.31
CA CYS A 89 3.06 2.73 7.88
C CYS A 89 1.81 3.48 7.45
N LEU A 90 0.63 3.08 7.92
CA LEU A 90 -0.62 3.77 7.58
C LEU A 90 -0.63 5.21 8.09
N GLU A 91 -0.03 5.48 9.26
CA GLU A 91 0.13 6.84 9.73
C GLU A 91 0.98 7.66 8.76
N LEU A 92 2.06 7.08 8.24
CA LEU A 92 2.91 7.73 7.24
C LEU A 92 2.17 7.94 5.92
N VAL A 93 1.35 6.98 5.51
CA VAL A 93 0.52 7.09 4.29
C VAL A 93 -0.45 8.27 4.41
N VAL A 94 -1.13 8.38 5.54
CA VAL A 94 -2.06 9.50 5.79
C VAL A 94 -1.32 10.82 5.75
N ARG A 95 -0.16 10.92 6.42
CA ARG A 95 0.65 12.15 6.37
C ARG A 95 1.08 12.50 4.96
N HIS A 96 1.47 11.49 4.19
CA HIS A 96 1.88 11.69 2.79
C HIS A 96 0.73 12.29 1.98
N ALA A 97 -0.47 11.73 2.12
CA ALA A 97 -1.65 12.22 1.42
C ALA A 97 -2.02 13.65 1.86
N LEU A 98 -1.92 13.94 3.15
CA LEU A 98 -2.20 15.28 3.67
C LEU A 98 -1.21 16.31 3.15
N LYS A 99 0.07 15.96 3.04
CA LYS A 99 1.10 16.86 2.48
C LYS A 99 0.81 17.21 1.02
N ARG A 100 0.14 16.32 0.30
CA ARG A 100 -0.29 16.56 -1.07
C ARG A 100 -1.63 17.31 -1.14
N GLN A 101 -2.17 17.70 0.01
CA GLN A 101 -3.46 18.38 0.11
C GLN A 101 -4.61 17.54 -0.40
N SER A 102 -4.48 16.21 -0.29
CA SER A 102 -5.56 15.30 -0.65
C SER A 102 -6.68 15.39 0.38
N THR A 103 -7.91 15.23 -0.09
CA THR A 103 -9.09 15.19 0.78
C THR A 103 -9.62 13.77 0.95
N LYS A 104 -9.06 12.82 0.20
CA LYS A 104 -9.46 11.43 0.27
C LYS A 104 -8.29 10.52 -0.03
N LEU A 105 -8.22 9.41 0.69
CA LEU A 105 -7.23 8.35 0.47
C LEU A 105 -7.98 7.06 0.17
N VAL A 106 -7.62 6.40 -0.92
CA VAL A 106 -8.29 5.21 -1.43
C VAL A 106 -7.29 4.08 -1.58
N LEU A 107 -7.71 2.86 -1.27
CA LEU A 107 -6.91 1.65 -1.52
C LEU A 107 -7.82 0.52 -2.00
N ARG A 108 -7.23 -0.52 -2.57
CA ARG A 108 -7.93 -1.74 -2.95
C ARG A 108 -7.23 -2.93 -2.30
N VAL A 109 -8.04 -3.90 -1.87
CA VAL A 109 -7.54 -5.07 -1.14
C VAL A 109 -8.44 -6.25 -1.42
N PHE A 110 -7.86 -7.45 -1.57
CA PHE A 110 -8.66 -8.66 -1.74
C PHE A 110 -9.46 -8.95 -0.47
N SER A 111 -10.71 -9.38 -0.65
CA SER A 111 -11.67 -9.53 0.46
C SER A 111 -11.21 -10.52 1.54
N GLU A 112 -10.38 -11.51 1.18
CA GLU A 112 -9.87 -12.49 2.14
C GLU A 112 -8.59 -12.03 2.84
N ASN A 113 -8.05 -10.86 2.48
CA ASN A 113 -6.82 -10.36 3.07
C ASN A 113 -7.08 -9.85 4.49
N PRO A 114 -6.38 -10.37 5.50
CA PRO A 114 -6.57 -9.92 6.89
C PRO A 114 -6.20 -8.45 7.13
N ALA A 115 -5.49 -7.81 6.21
CA ALA A 115 -5.16 -6.39 6.30
C ALA A 115 -6.41 -5.51 6.33
N ILE A 116 -7.57 -5.99 5.86
CA ILE A 116 -8.82 -5.24 5.93
C ILE A 116 -9.11 -4.80 7.37
N SER A 117 -8.88 -5.69 8.35
CA SER A 117 -9.11 -5.36 9.76
C SER A 117 -8.23 -4.19 10.21
N LEU A 118 -6.98 -4.16 9.75
CA LEU A 118 -6.08 -3.04 10.05
C LEU A 118 -6.61 -1.75 9.43
N TYR A 119 -7.03 -1.78 8.17
CA TYR A 119 -7.57 -0.60 7.50
C TYR A 119 -8.82 -0.10 8.22
N GLU A 120 -9.74 -0.99 8.55
CA GLU A 120 -10.95 -0.62 9.28
C GLU A 120 -10.64 -0.01 10.64
N SER A 121 -9.63 -0.54 11.33
CA SER A 121 -9.22 -0.01 12.63
C SER A 121 -8.67 1.41 12.54
N LYS A 122 -8.22 1.83 11.36
CA LYS A 122 -7.69 3.17 11.11
C LYS A 122 -8.74 4.12 10.52
N GLY A 123 -9.98 3.65 10.37
CA GLY A 123 -11.08 4.49 9.92
C GLY A 123 -11.46 4.34 8.45
N PHE A 124 -10.79 3.45 7.72
CA PHE A 124 -11.19 3.17 6.34
C PHE A 124 -12.54 2.46 6.32
N VAL A 125 -13.37 2.81 5.35
CA VAL A 125 -14.67 2.17 5.12
C VAL A 125 -14.71 1.56 3.73
N ARG A 126 -15.50 0.50 3.58
CA ARG A 126 -15.66 -0.14 2.28
C ARG A 126 -16.54 0.74 1.40
N ALA A 127 -16.06 1.03 0.21
CA ALA A 127 -16.80 1.83 -0.77
C ALA A 127 -17.46 0.96 -1.84
N SER A 128 -16.77 -0.11 -2.26
CA SER A 128 -17.30 -1.02 -3.29
C SER A 128 -16.52 -2.34 -3.25
N GLU A 129 -17.07 -3.34 -3.92
CA GLU A 129 -16.41 -4.62 -4.09
C GLU A 129 -16.76 -5.18 -5.47
N VAL A 130 -15.74 -5.56 -6.25
CA VAL A 130 -15.94 -6.19 -7.56
C VAL A 130 -15.05 -7.43 -7.62
N LYS A 131 -15.68 -8.60 -7.80
CA LYS A 131 -14.97 -9.89 -7.93
C LYS A 131 -13.96 -10.12 -6.82
N GLY A 132 -14.35 -9.82 -5.59
CA GLY A 132 -13.51 -10.03 -4.41
C GLY A 132 -12.44 -8.98 -4.19
N LEU A 133 -12.38 -7.94 -5.01
CA LEU A 133 -11.48 -6.80 -4.79
C LEU A 133 -12.28 -5.67 -4.14
N VAL A 134 -11.96 -5.37 -2.89
CA VAL A 134 -12.65 -4.37 -2.08
C VAL A 134 -11.94 -3.03 -2.24
N GLU A 135 -12.70 -1.99 -2.56
CA GLU A 135 -12.19 -0.63 -2.52
C GLU A 135 -12.56 -0.02 -1.18
N MET A 136 -11.57 0.53 -0.51
CA MET A 136 -11.75 1.17 0.80
C MET A 136 -11.27 2.61 0.74
N GLU A 137 -11.89 3.48 1.52
CA GLU A 137 -11.52 4.89 1.52
C GLU A 137 -11.65 5.51 2.90
N ILE A 138 -10.93 6.61 3.10
CA ILE A 138 -11.02 7.42 4.30
C ILE A 138 -10.97 8.89 3.87
N PRO A 139 -11.87 9.74 4.40
CA PRO A 139 -11.76 11.18 4.17
C PRO A 139 -10.59 11.74 4.97
N LEU A 140 -9.95 12.76 4.41
CA LEU A 140 -8.82 13.41 5.04
C LEU A 140 -9.16 14.86 5.31
N SER A 141 -8.67 15.36 6.45
CA SER A 141 -8.84 16.76 6.82
C SER A 141 -7.52 17.31 7.35
N SER A 142 -7.08 18.41 6.75
CA SER A 142 -5.90 19.13 7.24
C SER A 142 -6.25 20.11 8.35
N ASN A 143 -7.49 20.14 8.77
CA ASN A 143 -8.02 21.07 9.77
C ASN A 143 -7.86 20.52 11.15
N THR A 144 -6.71 20.59 11.68
CA THR A 144 -6.49 20.15 13.05
C THR A 144 -5.75 21.18 13.84
#